data_b8d9c8520ae02b4bc3e499a5cce87628
#
_entry.id   b8d9c8520ae02b4bc3e499a5cce87628
#
_cell.length_a   1.000
_cell.length_b   1.000
_cell.length_c   1.000
_cell.angle_alpha   90.00
_cell.angle_beta   90.00
_cell.angle_gamma   90.00
#
_symmetry.space_group_name_H-M   'P 1'
#
loop_
_entity.id
_entity.type
_entity.pdbx_description
1 polymer ?
#
loop_
_entity_poly.entity_id
_entity_poly.type
_entity_poly.pdbx_seq_one_letter_code
_entity_poly.pdbx_strand_id
1 'polypeptide(L)'
;MPLRFLLFVVLLLSTLSTMKANAAQPNEIAAQPNEIAAKVDSIMRRMSLQERVAQLFVVHFVSKHPRRVKELQNRLIKRGLGGVILMDDKLLPSLERINAMNALAKIPLLVTLDGEWGAQMRYWTEIPAFPKQMQLGSIKDRKMIYRAGYAIGKECKDLGFQVNYAPDVDVNNNPDNPVIHYRSFGEDPQKVALYGALFMQGMQDAGTSACAKHFPGHGDTDVDSHKSLPVLPFDIKRLEEVELLPFKYLIEKGVDLVMLGHLQVKAMDSTGTISSLSYPIITDWLKNKLGFEGVICTDALEMKGVAVESGLPQSRIPLEAFKAGVDILLMPNEVEASIKQIVHAVRRGEISKERLNESVRKILMLKAKRGLLGRGKEELRIDTTGINKRVIRPENLALIDSLANQSLIMAWNSRRNQLGKSTMINQRALPLKHWRYGKVAYLGYVGEGRIVQKLEGSVKSNVENFEHFYNTLKELNNGSQSPFQLDSILLRGTITAEMLSSALDSLQGYDCIIVGIHNALNSPAKNFGINDEHMRLLARRARTQNISVVWFGTPYVLNKVPFYKDFASFIIAHSNADFNNRAAARIVYGEVEPCGVMPVSAGDQKAYKEDYNL
;
A
#
# COMPACT_ATOMS: atom_id res chain seq x y z
N MET A 1 15.32 -61.49 -15.91
CA MET A 1 15.23 -60.05 -15.82
C MET A 1 13.91 -59.53 -16.46
N PRO A 2 12.75 -59.78 -15.85
CA PRO A 2 11.65 -58.79 -16.07
C PRO A 2 10.80 -58.51 -14.83
N LEU A 3 11.08 -59.14 -13.65
CA LEU A 3 10.19 -58.96 -12.51
C LEU A 3 10.46 -57.72 -11.63
N ARG A 4 11.65 -57.09 -11.76
CA ARG A 4 12.03 -55.89 -11.00
C ARG A 4 11.53 -54.58 -11.66
N PHE A 5 11.17 -54.60 -12.92
CA PHE A 5 10.65 -53.44 -13.63
C PHE A 5 9.17 -53.21 -13.41
N LEU A 6 8.41 -54.28 -13.13
CA LEU A 6 6.98 -54.19 -12.85
C LEU A 6 6.70 -53.67 -11.41
N LEU A 7 7.59 -53.96 -10.45
CA LEU A 7 7.43 -53.42 -9.08
C LEU A 7 7.71 -51.91 -8.98
N PHE A 8 8.58 -51.36 -9.85
CA PHE A 8 8.90 -49.93 -9.85
C PHE A 8 7.80 -49.08 -10.50
N VAL A 9 7.08 -49.61 -11.48
CA VAL A 9 5.95 -48.94 -12.12
C VAL A 9 4.72 -48.95 -11.24
N VAL A 10 4.50 -50.01 -10.44
CA VAL A 10 3.38 -50.09 -9.47
C VAL A 10 3.63 -49.18 -8.26
N LEU A 11 4.87 -48.98 -7.82
CA LEU A 11 5.21 -48.03 -6.76
C LEU A 11 5.10 -46.57 -7.24
N LEU A 12 5.44 -46.26 -8.51
CA LEU A 12 5.27 -44.92 -9.06
C LEU A 12 3.79 -44.54 -9.28
N LEU A 13 2.94 -45.50 -9.62
CA LEU A 13 1.50 -45.28 -9.76
C LEU A 13 0.77 -45.14 -8.44
N SER A 14 1.26 -45.79 -7.36
CA SER A 14 0.70 -45.64 -6.01
C SER A 14 1.10 -44.31 -5.35
N THR A 15 2.28 -43.74 -5.66
CA THR A 15 2.71 -42.42 -5.16
C THR A 15 2.06 -41.26 -5.91
N LEU A 16 1.67 -41.45 -7.19
CA LEU A 16 0.87 -40.47 -7.93
C LEU A 16 -0.62 -40.44 -7.52
N SER A 17 -1.14 -41.55 -6.98
CA SER A 17 -2.50 -41.65 -6.46
C SER A 17 -2.67 -40.99 -5.07
N THR A 18 -1.61 -40.93 -4.25
CA THR A 18 -1.64 -40.30 -2.91
C THR A 18 -1.32 -38.79 -2.93
N MET A 19 -0.79 -38.25 -4.03
CA MET A 19 -0.60 -36.80 -4.19
C MET A 19 -1.85 -36.04 -4.70
N LYS A 20 -2.95 -36.75 -5.04
CA LYS A 20 -4.23 -36.12 -5.42
C LYS A 20 -5.22 -35.92 -4.27
N ALA A 21 -4.86 -36.23 -3.04
CA ALA A 21 -5.80 -36.23 -1.92
C ALA A 21 -5.60 -35.12 -0.89
N ASN A 22 -4.92 -34.01 -1.22
CA ASN A 22 -4.87 -32.81 -0.36
C ASN A 22 -5.09 -31.51 -1.15
N ALA A 23 -5.94 -31.52 -2.16
CA ALA A 23 -6.62 -30.32 -2.59
C ALA A 23 -7.73 -30.06 -1.58
N ALA A 24 -7.54 -29.09 -0.70
CA ALA A 24 -8.57 -28.62 0.22
C ALA A 24 -9.85 -28.40 -0.58
N GLN A 25 -10.93 -29.08 -0.19
CA GLN A 25 -12.25 -28.90 -0.79
C GLN A 25 -12.66 -27.44 -0.64
N PRO A 26 -13.11 -26.78 -1.70
CA PRO A 26 -13.82 -25.53 -1.60
C PRO A 26 -15.27 -25.85 -1.15
N ASN A 27 -15.47 -26.05 0.15
CA ASN A 27 -16.80 -26.03 0.74
C ASN A 27 -17.19 -24.57 1.06
N GLU A 28 -17.39 -23.76 0.04
CA GLU A 28 -18.40 -22.70 0.09
C GLU A 28 -19.31 -22.96 -1.11
N ILE A 29 -20.56 -23.30 -0.83
CA ILE A 29 -21.67 -23.34 -1.79
C ILE A 29 -21.77 -21.91 -2.33
N ALA A 30 -21.11 -21.64 -3.44
CA ALA A 30 -21.30 -20.41 -4.19
C ALA A 30 -22.77 -20.45 -4.67
N ALA A 31 -23.64 -19.70 -3.99
CA ALA A 31 -25.02 -19.53 -4.42
C ALA A 31 -25.01 -19.11 -5.89
N GLN A 32 -25.87 -19.72 -6.70
CA GLN A 32 -25.92 -19.42 -8.13
C GLN A 32 -26.17 -17.91 -8.33
N PRO A 33 -25.60 -17.26 -9.34
CA PRO A 33 -25.78 -15.81 -9.58
C PRO A 33 -27.22 -15.35 -9.55
N ASN A 34 -28.15 -16.18 -10.03
CA ASN A 34 -29.59 -15.92 -10.02
C ASN A 34 -30.19 -15.91 -8.60
N GLU A 35 -29.70 -16.75 -7.68
CA GLU A 35 -30.17 -16.78 -6.28
C GLU A 35 -29.73 -15.54 -5.52
N ILE A 36 -28.47 -15.09 -5.76
CA ILE A 36 -27.94 -13.86 -5.19
C ILE A 36 -28.76 -12.66 -5.67
N ALA A 37 -29.01 -12.57 -6.97
CA ALA A 37 -29.82 -11.50 -7.57
C ALA A 37 -31.25 -11.48 -6.99
N ALA A 38 -31.94 -12.64 -6.92
CA ALA A 38 -33.29 -12.75 -6.35
C ALA A 38 -33.33 -12.32 -4.87
N LYS A 39 -32.27 -12.65 -4.09
CA LYS A 39 -32.15 -12.25 -2.70
C LYS A 39 -31.96 -10.74 -2.55
N VAL A 40 -31.09 -10.12 -3.36
CA VAL A 40 -30.90 -8.68 -3.40
C VAL A 40 -32.19 -7.97 -3.74
N ASP A 41 -32.95 -8.45 -4.75
CA ASP A 41 -34.24 -7.89 -5.14
C ASP A 41 -35.29 -8.01 -4.01
N SER A 42 -35.28 -9.13 -3.27
CA SER A 42 -36.14 -9.31 -2.10
C SER A 42 -35.83 -8.33 -0.98
N ILE A 43 -34.57 -8.05 -0.73
CA ILE A 43 -34.12 -7.04 0.26
C ILE A 43 -34.60 -5.66 -0.21
N MET A 44 -34.32 -5.29 -1.46
CA MET A 44 -34.68 -3.98 -2.02
C MET A 44 -36.17 -3.71 -1.97
N ARG A 45 -37.02 -4.70 -2.23
CA ARG A 45 -38.49 -4.52 -2.15
C ARG A 45 -38.98 -4.11 -0.76
N ARG A 46 -38.27 -4.50 0.29
CA ARG A 46 -38.62 -4.19 1.69
C ARG A 46 -38.01 -2.88 2.22
N MET A 47 -37.10 -2.29 1.45
CA MET A 47 -36.44 -1.07 1.85
C MET A 47 -37.27 0.18 1.58
N SER A 48 -37.43 1.04 2.56
CA SER A 48 -37.93 2.40 2.40
C SER A 48 -36.96 3.26 1.54
N LEU A 49 -37.46 4.37 0.99
CA LEU A 49 -36.62 5.34 0.28
C LEU A 49 -35.42 5.81 1.12
N GLN A 50 -35.66 6.07 2.41
CA GLN A 50 -34.61 6.54 3.31
C GLN A 50 -33.55 5.48 3.55
N GLU A 51 -33.93 4.20 3.72
CA GLU A 51 -32.99 3.09 3.86
C GLU A 51 -32.17 2.87 2.58
N ARG A 52 -32.78 3.01 1.40
CA ARG A 52 -32.04 2.94 0.12
C ARG A 52 -30.99 4.04 0.01
N VAL A 53 -31.35 5.29 0.33
CA VAL A 53 -30.40 6.39 0.32
C VAL A 53 -29.30 6.19 1.36
N ALA A 54 -29.63 5.68 2.55
CA ALA A 54 -28.64 5.43 3.59
C ALA A 54 -27.60 4.36 3.19
N GLN A 55 -27.94 3.41 2.29
CA GLN A 55 -26.99 2.42 1.78
C GLN A 55 -25.84 3.05 0.97
N LEU A 56 -26.01 4.25 0.44
CA LEU A 56 -24.97 4.94 -0.34
C LEU A 56 -23.81 5.44 0.53
N PHE A 57 -23.96 5.48 1.86
CA PHE A 57 -23.04 6.13 2.77
C PHE A 57 -22.11 5.14 3.47
N VAL A 58 -20.81 5.39 3.36
CA VAL A 58 -19.75 4.75 4.17
C VAL A 58 -19.12 5.83 5.05
N VAL A 59 -19.22 5.65 6.37
CA VAL A 59 -18.97 6.71 7.34
C VAL A 59 -17.85 6.32 8.30
N HIS A 60 -17.04 7.30 8.67
CA HIS A 60 -16.09 7.20 9.76
C HIS A 60 -16.67 7.81 11.03
N PHE A 61 -16.62 7.09 12.14
CA PHE A 61 -17.12 7.55 13.43
C PHE A 61 -15.97 7.93 14.37
N VAL A 62 -15.48 9.15 14.23
CA VAL A 62 -14.50 9.75 15.16
C VAL A 62 -15.11 10.92 15.88
N SER A 63 -14.83 11.11 17.15
CA SER A 63 -15.14 12.35 17.83
C SER A 63 -14.44 12.55 19.17
N LYS A 64 -14.22 13.84 19.46
CA LYS A 64 -13.91 14.35 20.80
C LYS A 64 -15.07 14.17 21.81
N HIS A 65 -16.27 13.76 21.35
CA HIS A 65 -17.48 13.56 22.16
C HIS A 65 -18.05 12.14 22.00
N PRO A 66 -17.47 11.12 22.63
CA PRO A 66 -17.81 9.70 22.40
C PRO A 66 -19.29 9.36 22.55
N ARG A 67 -20.01 9.95 23.51
CA ARG A 67 -21.45 9.68 23.74
C ARG A 67 -22.30 10.13 22.55
N ARG A 68 -22.12 11.38 22.08
CA ARG A 68 -22.87 11.93 20.94
C ARG A 68 -22.61 11.15 19.65
N VAL A 69 -21.37 10.74 19.45
CA VAL A 69 -21.02 9.91 18.29
C VAL A 69 -21.68 8.55 18.37
N LYS A 70 -21.68 7.89 19.51
CA LYS A 70 -22.35 6.59 19.68
C LYS A 70 -23.85 6.68 19.42
N GLU A 71 -24.51 7.76 19.85
CA GLU A 71 -25.91 8.01 19.55
C GLU A 71 -26.18 8.21 18.05
N LEU A 72 -25.38 9.04 17.39
CA LEU A 72 -25.45 9.26 15.94
C LEU A 72 -25.20 7.96 15.17
N GLN A 73 -24.16 7.22 15.53
CA GLN A 73 -23.82 5.92 15.00
C GLN A 73 -25.03 4.96 15.07
N ASN A 74 -25.61 4.80 16.26
CA ASN A 74 -26.75 3.90 16.47
C ASN A 74 -27.96 4.33 15.65
N ARG A 75 -28.24 5.63 15.53
CA ARG A 75 -29.34 6.14 14.70
C ARG A 75 -29.14 5.84 13.23
N LEU A 76 -27.94 6.11 12.69
CA LEU A 76 -27.63 5.89 11.28
C LEU A 76 -27.67 4.41 10.92
N ILE A 77 -27.08 3.55 11.75
CA ILE A 77 -27.09 2.09 11.55
C ILE A 77 -28.53 1.53 11.53
N LYS A 78 -29.36 1.91 12.51
CA LYS A 78 -30.79 1.50 12.57
C LYS A 78 -31.60 2.00 11.38
N ARG A 79 -31.19 3.10 10.75
CA ARG A 79 -31.81 3.67 9.54
C ARG A 79 -31.28 3.10 8.25
N GLY A 80 -30.42 2.07 8.29
CA GLY A 80 -29.95 1.35 7.12
C GLY A 80 -28.67 1.90 6.52
N LEU A 81 -27.75 2.45 7.32
CA LEU A 81 -26.41 2.86 6.88
C LEU A 81 -25.74 1.77 6.03
N GLY A 82 -25.10 2.16 4.92
CA GLY A 82 -24.49 1.24 3.98
C GLY A 82 -23.21 0.60 4.51
N GLY A 83 -22.33 1.36 5.11
CA GLY A 83 -21.05 0.84 5.60
C GLY A 83 -20.30 1.79 6.52
N VAL A 84 -19.16 1.32 6.96
CA VAL A 84 -18.21 2.06 7.81
C VAL A 84 -16.79 1.86 7.30
N ILE A 85 -15.98 2.91 7.41
CA ILE A 85 -14.53 2.83 7.27
C ILE A 85 -13.90 2.91 8.66
N LEU A 86 -12.93 2.03 8.94
CA LEU A 86 -12.21 2.05 10.20
C LEU A 86 -10.84 2.69 10.01
N MET A 87 -10.53 3.62 10.92
CA MET A 87 -9.27 4.37 10.96
C MET A 87 -8.68 4.35 12.37
N ASP A 88 -8.98 3.29 13.13
CA ASP A 88 -8.52 3.13 14.51
C ASP A 88 -7.10 2.58 14.55
N ASP A 89 -6.48 2.68 15.72
CA ASP A 89 -5.12 2.26 16.00
C ASP A 89 -5.04 0.98 16.85
N LYS A 90 -6.18 0.50 17.40
CA LYS A 90 -6.24 -0.69 18.25
C LYS A 90 -7.14 -1.75 17.64
N LEU A 91 -6.58 -2.92 17.38
CA LEU A 91 -7.23 -3.99 16.62
C LEU A 91 -8.44 -4.56 17.37
N LEU A 92 -8.25 -5.09 18.58
CA LEU A 92 -9.32 -5.78 19.31
C LEU A 92 -10.55 -4.88 19.56
N PRO A 93 -10.42 -3.63 20.09
CA PRO A 93 -11.56 -2.73 20.23
C PRO A 93 -12.27 -2.41 18.93
N SER A 94 -11.54 -2.36 17.79
CA SER A 94 -12.14 -2.12 16.48
C SER A 94 -13.02 -3.29 16.04
N LEU A 95 -12.55 -4.53 16.22
CA LEU A 95 -13.31 -5.74 15.87
C LEU A 95 -14.56 -5.91 16.75
N GLU A 96 -14.44 -5.64 18.04
CA GLU A 96 -15.58 -5.63 18.97
C GLU A 96 -16.62 -4.58 18.56
N ARG A 97 -16.17 -3.40 18.11
CA ARG A 97 -17.05 -2.36 17.60
C ARG A 97 -17.74 -2.76 16.30
N ILE A 98 -17.05 -3.41 15.36
CA ILE A 98 -17.68 -4.00 14.15
C ILE A 98 -18.79 -4.96 14.56
N ASN A 99 -18.53 -5.88 15.48
CA ASN A 99 -19.52 -6.84 15.97
C ASN A 99 -20.75 -6.14 16.58
N ALA A 100 -20.53 -5.15 17.43
CA ALA A 100 -21.60 -4.37 18.03
C ALA A 100 -22.43 -3.58 17.00
N MET A 101 -21.78 -3.00 15.98
CA MET A 101 -22.47 -2.28 14.91
C MET A 101 -23.30 -3.23 14.03
N ASN A 102 -22.77 -4.38 13.64
CA ASN A 102 -23.48 -5.36 12.83
C ASN A 102 -24.66 -6.00 13.59
N ALA A 103 -24.56 -6.16 14.92
CA ALA A 103 -25.69 -6.62 15.74
C ALA A 103 -26.89 -5.65 15.69
N LEU A 104 -26.65 -4.33 15.52
CA LEU A 104 -27.70 -3.30 15.40
C LEU A 104 -28.25 -3.17 13.97
N ALA A 105 -27.47 -3.52 12.96
CA ALA A 105 -27.80 -3.31 11.56
C ALA A 105 -28.93 -4.25 11.10
N LYS A 106 -29.90 -3.72 10.31
CA LYS A 106 -30.91 -4.52 9.61
C LYS A 106 -30.30 -5.24 8.40
N ILE A 107 -29.45 -4.54 7.66
CA ILE A 107 -28.63 -5.05 6.56
C ILE A 107 -27.20 -4.94 7.02
N PRO A 108 -26.38 -5.99 6.98
CA PRO A 108 -24.99 -5.96 7.43
C PRO A 108 -24.22 -4.80 6.80
N LEU A 109 -23.36 -4.17 7.60
CA LEU A 109 -22.55 -3.05 7.16
C LEU A 109 -21.41 -3.54 6.25
N LEU A 110 -21.14 -2.78 5.19
CA LEU A 110 -19.90 -2.91 4.44
C LEU A 110 -18.77 -2.31 5.29
N VAL A 111 -17.88 -3.14 5.81
CA VAL A 111 -16.74 -2.69 6.62
C VAL A 111 -15.53 -2.54 5.71
N THR A 112 -14.95 -1.36 5.71
CA THR A 112 -13.88 -0.98 4.78
C THR A 112 -12.67 -0.41 5.50
N LEU A 113 -11.51 -0.43 4.87
CA LEU A 113 -10.30 0.23 5.34
C LEU A 113 -9.44 0.72 4.18
N ASP A 114 -8.50 1.64 4.47
CA ASP A 114 -7.30 1.86 3.67
C ASP A 114 -6.17 1.00 4.23
N GLY A 115 -5.80 -0.02 3.50
CA GLY A 115 -4.77 -0.97 3.86
C GLY A 115 -3.85 -1.28 2.69
N GLU A 116 -3.22 -0.24 2.08
CA GLU A 116 -2.39 -0.37 0.88
C GLU A 116 -1.21 -1.34 1.06
N TRP A 117 -0.64 -1.38 2.26
CA TRP A 117 0.40 -2.34 2.68
C TRP A 117 -0.09 -3.25 3.82
N GLY A 118 -1.37 -3.65 3.78
CA GLY A 118 -2.03 -4.46 4.78
C GLY A 118 -2.71 -3.63 5.88
N ALA A 119 -3.39 -4.33 6.78
CA ALA A 119 -4.10 -3.71 7.90
C ALA A 119 -3.15 -2.98 8.87
N GLN A 120 -1.85 -3.23 8.80
CA GLN A 120 -0.82 -2.49 9.52
C GLN A 120 -0.87 -0.99 9.25
N MET A 121 -1.36 -0.55 8.09
CA MET A 121 -1.55 0.88 7.80
C MET A 121 -2.44 1.56 8.86
N ARG A 122 -3.31 0.81 9.53
CA ARG A 122 -4.20 1.26 10.61
C ARG A 122 -3.76 0.73 11.98
N TYR A 123 -3.43 -0.55 12.07
CA TYR A 123 -3.04 -1.25 13.30
C TYR A 123 -1.52 -1.43 13.37
N TRP A 124 -0.80 -0.33 13.21
CA TRP A 124 0.65 -0.28 12.96
C TRP A 124 1.54 -0.90 14.05
N THR A 125 1.02 -1.09 15.27
CA THR A 125 1.75 -1.71 16.38
C THR A 125 1.41 -3.19 16.59
N GLU A 126 0.33 -3.68 15.99
CA GLU A 126 -0.24 -4.98 16.28
C GLU A 126 -0.15 -5.96 15.11
N ILE A 127 0.04 -5.46 13.90
CA ILE A 127 0.08 -6.25 12.66
C ILE A 127 1.39 -5.98 11.90
N PRO A 128 2.06 -7.00 11.33
CA PRO A 128 3.22 -6.80 10.48
C PRO A 128 2.88 -6.04 9.20
N ALA A 129 3.75 -5.12 8.78
CA ALA A 129 3.61 -4.42 7.52
C ALA A 129 4.06 -5.29 6.34
N PHE A 130 3.35 -5.20 5.22
CA PHE A 130 3.89 -5.60 3.92
C PHE A 130 4.73 -4.47 3.30
N PRO A 131 5.64 -4.78 2.36
CA PRO A 131 6.32 -3.76 1.57
C PRO A 131 5.32 -2.86 0.85
N LYS A 132 5.64 -1.56 0.78
CA LYS A 132 4.82 -0.57 0.07
C LYS A 132 4.91 -0.76 -1.44
N GLN A 133 3.97 -0.22 -2.20
CA GLN A 133 3.82 -0.49 -3.61
C GLN A 133 5.04 -0.12 -4.45
N MET A 134 5.74 1.00 -4.18
CA MET A 134 7.00 1.33 -4.87
C MET A 134 8.08 0.28 -4.64
N GLN A 135 8.14 -0.28 -3.44
CA GLN A 135 9.04 -1.38 -3.13
C GLN A 135 8.64 -2.66 -3.87
N LEU A 136 7.33 -2.98 -3.93
CA LEU A 136 6.81 -4.09 -4.74
C LEU A 136 7.12 -3.86 -6.23
N GLY A 137 7.05 -2.62 -6.71
CA GLY A 137 7.45 -2.22 -8.06
C GLY A 137 8.92 -2.49 -8.41
N SER A 138 9.77 -2.76 -7.43
CA SER A 138 11.17 -3.14 -7.64
C SER A 138 11.38 -4.64 -7.83
N ILE A 139 10.36 -5.45 -7.63
CA ILE A 139 10.42 -6.92 -7.75
C ILE A 139 10.12 -7.32 -9.19
N LYS A 140 10.98 -8.15 -9.80
CA LYS A 140 10.76 -8.69 -11.16
C LYS A 140 9.79 -9.87 -11.19
N ASP A 141 9.76 -10.69 -10.15
CA ASP A 141 8.87 -11.85 -10.09
C ASP A 141 7.41 -11.41 -9.88
N ARG A 142 6.67 -11.37 -10.97
CA ARG A 142 5.25 -10.98 -11.01
C ARG A 142 4.36 -11.82 -10.09
N LYS A 143 4.71 -13.08 -9.83
CA LYS A 143 3.97 -13.96 -8.90
C LYS A 143 4.00 -13.43 -7.47
N MET A 144 5.08 -12.76 -7.09
CA MET A 144 5.22 -12.19 -5.75
C MET A 144 4.24 -11.03 -5.53
N ILE A 145 3.89 -10.27 -6.58
CA ILE A 145 2.90 -9.19 -6.50
C ILE A 145 1.50 -9.74 -6.24
N TYR A 146 1.10 -10.79 -6.98
CA TYR A 146 -0.15 -11.51 -6.72
C TYR A 146 -0.19 -12.08 -5.29
N ARG A 147 0.89 -12.74 -4.83
CA ARG A 147 0.99 -13.29 -3.48
C ARG A 147 0.87 -12.23 -2.39
N ALA A 148 1.47 -11.05 -2.59
CA ALA A 148 1.33 -9.92 -1.68
C ALA A 148 -0.13 -9.46 -1.58
N GLY A 149 -0.80 -9.26 -2.72
CA GLY A 149 -2.23 -8.94 -2.78
C GLY A 149 -3.10 -10.00 -2.11
N TYR A 150 -2.84 -11.29 -2.37
CA TYR A 150 -3.57 -12.40 -1.76
C TYR A 150 -3.42 -12.44 -0.23
N ALA A 151 -2.20 -12.27 0.27
CA ALA A 151 -1.93 -12.27 1.71
C ALA A 151 -2.63 -11.10 2.42
N ILE A 152 -2.57 -9.89 1.83
CA ILE A 152 -3.27 -8.70 2.34
C ILE A 152 -4.79 -8.89 2.28
N GLY A 153 -5.32 -9.40 1.17
CA GLY A 153 -6.75 -9.69 1.05
C GLY A 153 -7.24 -10.72 2.08
N LYS A 154 -6.45 -11.77 2.30
CA LYS A 154 -6.77 -12.78 3.31
C LYS A 154 -6.72 -12.21 4.73
N GLU A 155 -5.76 -11.35 5.03
CA GLU A 155 -5.67 -10.63 6.30
C GLU A 155 -6.92 -9.75 6.50
N CYS A 156 -7.30 -8.96 5.50
CA CYS A 156 -8.51 -8.13 5.54
C CYS A 156 -9.77 -8.97 5.78
N LYS A 157 -9.95 -10.08 5.04
CA LYS A 157 -11.09 -11.00 5.21
C LYS A 157 -11.17 -11.54 6.63
N ASP A 158 -10.06 -12.00 7.20
CA ASP A 158 -10.01 -12.59 8.54
C ASP A 158 -10.29 -11.57 9.65
N LEU A 159 -10.01 -10.29 9.38
CA LEU A 159 -10.35 -9.16 10.24
C LEU A 159 -11.77 -8.62 10.02
N GLY A 160 -12.52 -9.19 9.09
CA GLY A 160 -13.90 -8.80 8.80
C GLY A 160 -14.05 -7.56 7.92
N PHE A 161 -13.03 -7.19 7.17
CA PHE A 161 -13.09 -6.14 6.15
C PHE A 161 -13.50 -6.72 4.80
N GLN A 162 -14.55 -6.16 4.18
CA GLN A 162 -15.05 -6.59 2.89
C GLN A 162 -14.40 -5.83 1.73
N VAL A 163 -13.99 -4.60 1.96
CA VAL A 163 -13.34 -3.73 0.96
C VAL A 163 -12.04 -3.19 1.54
N ASN A 164 -10.97 -3.32 0.78
CA ASN A 164 -9.74 -2.58 1.00
C ASN A 164 -9.57 -1.57 -0.14
N TYR A 165 -9.46 -0.27 0.19
CA TYR A 165 -9.21 0.79 -0.78
C TYR A 165 -7.75 0.74 -1.26
N ALA A 166 -7.44 -0.31 -2.01
CA ALA A 166 -6.17 -0.63 -2.66
C ALA A 166 -6.43 -1.52 -3.89
N PRO A 167 -5.53 -1.53 -4.88
CA PRO A 167 -4.24 -0.82 -4.96
C PRO A 167 -4.37 0.65 -5.35
N ASP A 168 -3.32 1.43 -4.99
CA ASP A 168 -3.04 2.70 -5.64
C ASP A 168 -2.43 2.40 -7.02
N VAL A 169 -3.07 2.89 -8.09
CA VAL A 169 -2.65 2.69 -9.49
C VAL A 169 -2.33 4.00 -10.20
N ASP A 170 -2.07 5.03 -9.43
CA ASP A 170 -1.54 6.28 -9.95
C ASP A 170 -0.12 6.08 -10.49
N VAL A 171 0.18 6.64 -11.65
CA VAL A 171 1.50 6.55 -12.29
C VAL A 171 2.40 7.65 -11.74
N ASN A 172 3.39 7.30 -10.90
CA ASN A 172 4.22 8.28 -10.21
C ASN A 172 5.42 8.73 -11.05
N ASN A 173 5.17 9.51 -12.07
CA ASN A 173 6.19 10.10 -12.95
C ASN A 173 6.66 11.51 -12.50
N ASN A 174 6.11 12.04 -11.42
CA ASN A 174 6.55 13.28 -10.78
C ASN A 174 7.26 12.96 -9.44
N PRO A 175 8.61 13.12 -9.34
CA PRO A 175 9.36 12.85 -8.11
C PRO A 175 9.00 13.78 -6.96
N ASP A 176 8.40 14.93 -7.23
CA ASP A 176 8.00 15.92 -6.22
C ASP A 176 6.54 15.76 -5.78
N ASN A 177 5.81 14.76 -6.29
CA ASN A 177 4.45 14.47 -5.86
C ASN A 177 4.39 14.22 -4.34
N PRO A 178 3.61 15.02 -3.59
CA PRO A 178 3.60 14.93 -2.13
C PRO A 178 2.71 13.84 -1.56
N VAL A 179 1.84 13.22 -2.37
CA VAL A 179 0.76 12.32 -1.94
C VAL A 179 0.98 10.89 -2.39
N ILE A 180 1.25 10.67 -3.67
CA ILE A 180 1.34 9.33 -4.27
C ILE A 180 2.71 8.73 -4.00
N HIS A 181 3.76 9.26 -4.55
CA HIS A 181 5.14 8.92 -4.26
C HIS A 181 5.35 7.39 -4.08
N TYR A 182 5.68 6.93 -2.85
CA TYR A 182 5.94 5.51 -2.52
C TYR A 182 4.69 4.61 -2.54
N ARG A 183 3.49 5.17 -2.74
CA ARG A 183 2.22 4.43 -2.83
C ARG A 183 1.99 3.83 -4.22
N SER A 184 2.66 4.33 -5.26
CA SER A 184 2.60 3.82 -6.63
C SER A 184 3.59 2.68 -6.86
N PHE A 185 3.30 1.77 -7.80
CA PHE A 185 4.24 0.73 -8.27
C PHE A 185 5.40 1.27 -9.13
N GLY A 186 5.35 2.55 -9.55
CA GLY A 186 6.41 3.18 -10.31
C GLY A 186 5.95 4.26 -11.27
N GLU A 187 6.83 4.62 -12.23
CA GLU A 187 6.58 5.68 -13.22
C GLU A 187 6.12 5.14 -14.59
N ASP A 188 6.23 3.83 -14.82
CA ASP A 188 5.84 3.22 -16.09
C ASP A 188 4.36 2.79 -16.04
N PRO A 189 3.48 3.36 -16.92
CA PRO A 189 2.06 3.09 -16.89
C PRO A 189 1.70 1.62 -17.11
N GLN A 190 2.44 0.91 -17.97
CA GLN A 190 2.20 -0.51 -18.24
C GLN A 190 2.55 -1.38 -17.02
N LYS A 191 3.65 -1.06 -16.36
CA LYS A 191 4.04 -1.73 -15.11
C LYS A 191 3.01 -1.50 -14.02
N VAL A 192 2.58 -0.24 -13.82
CA VAL A 192 1.56 0.11 -12.83
C VAL A 192 0.26 -0.65 -13.12
N ALA A 193 -0.17 -0.71 -14.38
CA ALA A 193 -1.33 -1.47 -14.81
C ALA A 193 -1.23 -2.96 -14.47
N LEU A 194 -0.14 -3.62 -14.88
CA LEU A 194 0.06 -5.05 -14.65
C LEU A 194 0.19 -5.38 -13.17
N TYR A 195 1.03 -4.64 -12.42
CA TYR A 195 1.26 -4.92 -11.01
C TYR A 195 0.03 -4.60 -10.17
N GLY A 196 -0.67 -3.51 -10.50
CA GLY A 196 -1.97 -3.18 -9.91
C GLY A 196 -3.00 -4.28 -10.12
N ALA A 197 -3.10 -4.82 -11.35
CA ALA A 197 -4.02 -5.91 -11.67
C ALA A 197 -3.69 -7.22 -10.93
N LEU A 198 -2.40 -7.60 -10.87
CA LEU A 198 -1.96 -8.79 -10.14
C LEU A 198 -2.24 -8.67 -8.63
N PHE A 199 -1.95 -7.51 -8.05
CA PHE A 199 -2.23 -7.23 -6.64
C PHE A 199 -3.74 -7.25 -6.36
N MET A 200 -4.54 -6.58 -7.19
CA MET A 200 -6.00 -6.57 -7.16
C MET A 200 -6.56 -8.01 -7.22
N GLN A 201 -6.11 -8.79 -8.21
CA GLN A 201 -6.58 -10.16 -8.41
C GLN A 201 -6.28 -11.03 -7.19
N GLY A 202 -5.04 -10.98 -6.66
CA GLY A 202 -4.69 -11.68 -5.43
C GLY A 202 -5.63 -11.33 -4.28
N MET A 203 -5.92 -10.04 -4.09
CA MET A 203 -6.80 -9.56 -3.03
C MET A 203 -8.25 -10.02 -3.21
N GLN A 204 -8.79 -9.98 -4.44
CA GLN A 204 -10.15 -10.41 -4.74
C GLN A 204 -10.30 -11.93 -4.62
N ASP A 205 -9.32 -12.71 -5.04
CA ASP A 205 -9.29 -14.18 -4.90
C ASP A 205 -9.22 -14.60 -3.43
N ALA A 206 -8.57 -13.82 -2.57
CA ALA A 206 -8.57 -14.04 -1.12
C ALA A 206 -9.92 -13.74 -0.45
N GLY A 207 -10.83 -13.05 -1.14
CA GLY A 207 -12.19 -12.77 -0.67
C GLY A 207 -12.43 -11.34 -0.17
N THR A 208 -11.52 -10.39 -0.43
CA THR A 208 -11.69 -8.96 -0.14
C THR A 208 -11.79 -8.16 -1.44
N SER A 209 -12.74 -7.25 -1.55
CA SER A 209 -12.88 -6.39 -2.72
C SER A 209 -11.76 -5.38 -2.80
N ALA A 210 -11.16 -5.26 -3.98
CA ALA A 210 -10.15 -4.28 -4.31
C ALA A 210 -10.78 -3.00 -4.88
N CYS A 211 -10.07 -1.88 -4.76
CA CYS A 211 -10.48 -0.58 -5.25
C CYS A 211 -9.30 0.11 -5.95
N ALA A 212 -9.41 0.29 -7.26
CA ALA A 212 -8.42 1.06 -8.03
C ALA A 212 -8.56 2.56 -7.72
N LYS A 213 -7.45 3.23 -7.39
CA LYS A 213 -7.46 4.65 -7.00
C LYS A 213 -6.21 5.39 -7.47
N HIS A 214 -6.34 6.70 -7.70
CA HIS A 214 -7.45 7.64 -7.56
C HIS A 214 -7.85 8.15 -8.96
N PHE A 215 -8.97 7.68 -9.51
CA PHE A 215 -9.41 8.04 -10.85
C PHE A 215 -9.67 9.55 -10.97
N PRO A 216 -9.25 10.22 -12.07
CA PRO A 216 -8.64 9.67 -13.30
C PRO A 216 -7.10 9.57 -13.29
N GLY A 217 -6.43 9.69 -12.15
CA GLY A 217 -5.00 9.59 -11.94
C GLY A 217 -4.46 10.78 -11.14
N HIS A 218 -3.67 10.52 -10.10
CA HIS A 218 -3.14 11.54 -9.17
C HIS A 218 -1.59 11.58 -9.16
N GLY A 219 -0.95 10.76 -10.04
CA GLY A 219 0.49 10.53 -9.97
C GLY A 219 1.36 11.69 -10.42
N ASP A 220 0.86 12.55 -11.33
CA ASP A 220 1.58 13.69 -11.88
C ASP A 220 0.98 15.02 -11.38
N THR A 221 0.82 15.13 -10.05
CA THR A 221 0.39 16.36 -9.40
C THR A 221 1.46 16.83 -8.43
N ASP A 222 1.57 18.14 -8.25
CA ASP A 222 2.53 18.81 -7.36
C ASP A 222 1.87 19.36 -6.08
N VAL A 223 0.55 19.20 -5.96
CA VAL A 223 -0.25 19.70 -4.84
C VAL A 223 -0.94 18.55 -4.10
N ASP A 224 -0.96 18.66 -2.78
CA ASP A 224 -1.64 17.72 -1.88
C ASP A 224 -3.15 17.98 -1.86
N SER A 225 -3.95 17.03 -2.34
CA SER A 225 -5.42 17.09 -2.38
C SER A 225 -6.09 17.25 -0.99
N HIS A 226 -5.36 16.92 0.09
CA HIS A 226 -5.81 17.21 1.45
C HIS A 226 -5.75 18.72 1.80
N LYS A 227 -5.00 19.52 1.05
CA LYS A 227 -4.76 20.94 1.32
C LYS A 227 -5.43 21.88 0.31
N SER A 228 -5.39 21.54 -0.97
CA SER A 228 -5.96 22.29 -2.07
C SER A 228 -6.30 21.37 -3.24
N LEU A 229 -6.94 21.89 -4.30
CA LEU A 229 -7.37 21.12 -5.46
C LEU A 229 -6.21 20.96 -6.46
N PRO A 230 -5.68 19.73 -6.68
CA PRO A 230 -4.69 19.49 -7.72
C PRO A 230 -5.30 19.61 -9.12
N VAL A 231 -4.50 20.06 -10.09
CA VAL A 231 -4.89 20.19 -11.48
C VAL A 231 -4.02 19.28 -12.35
N LEU A 232 -4.66 18.53 -13.26
CA LEU A 232 -3.97 17.82 -14.33
C LEU A 232 -4.10 18.63 -15.63
N PRO A 233 -3.03 19.29 -16.10
CA PRO A 233 -3.07 20.18 -17.24
C PRO A 233 -2.87 19.49 -18.59
N PHE A 234 -3.05 18.17 -18.65
CA PHE A 234 -2.74 17.34 -19.80
C PHE A 234 -3.90 17.23 -20.78
N ASP A 235 -3.58 16.99 -22.06
CA ASP A 235 -4.57 16.65 -23.08
C ASP A 235 -5.07 15.19 -22.95
N ILE A 236 -6.13 14.88 -23.68
CA ILE A 236 -6.78 13.56 -23.63
C ILE A 236 -5.83 12.43 -24.04
N LYS A 237 -4.99 12.66 -25.05
CA LYS A 237 -4.05 11.65 -25.55
C LYS A 237 -3.08 11.27 -24.44
N ARG A 238 -2.48 12.26 -23.78
CA ARG A 238 -1.56 12.01 -22.65
C ARG A 238 -2.26 11.30 -21.49
N LEU A 239 -3.49 11.71 -21.15
CA LEU A 239 -4.26 11.05 -20.10
C LEU A 239 -4.55 9.57 -20.43
N GLU A 240 -4.92 9.26 -21.69
CA GLU A 240 -5.20 7.88 -22.11
C GLU A 240 -3.93 6.99 -22.13
N GLU A 241 -2.79 7.56 -22.50
CA GLU A 241 -1.52 6.82 -22.59
C GLU A 241 -0.88 6.59 -21.22
N VAL A 242 -1.17 7.40 -20.22
CA VAL A 242 -0.50 7.35 -18.92
C VAL A 242 -1.49 7.17 -17.78
N GLU A 243 -2.25 8.20 -17.43
CA GLU A 243 -3.07 8.22 -16.23
C GLU A 243 -4.20 7.20 -16.25
N LEU A 244 -4.90 7.09 -17.38
CA LEU A 244 -6.08 6.21 -17.54
C LEU A 244 -5.72 4.75 -17.87
N LEU A 245 -4.51 4.49 -18.38
CA LEU A 245 -4.12 3.15 -18.81
C LEU A 245 -4.22 2.10 -17.68
N PRO A 246 -3.72 2.34 -16.45
CA PRO A 246 -3.89 1.38 -15.36
C PRO A 246 -5.36 1.13 -15.02
N PHE A 247 -6.19 2.17 -14.97
CA PHE A 247 -7.61 2.01 -14.69
C PHE A 247 -8.32 1.17 -15.76
N LYS A 248 -8.09 1.48 -17.04
CA LYS A 248 -8.63 0.70 -18.16
C LYS A 248 -8.29 -0.77 -18.01
N TYR A 249 -7.01 -1.08 -17.76
CA TYR A 249 -6.55 -2.46 -17.62
C TYR A 249 -7.18 -3.18 -16.41
N LEU A 250 -7.27 -2.52 -15.25
CA LEU A 250 -7.90 -3.11 -14.07
C LEU A 250 -9.43 -3.31 -14.25
N ILE A 251 -10.09 -2.41 -14.99
CA ILE A 251 -11.51 -2.56 -15.36
C ILE A 251 -11.70 -3.81 -16.23
N GLU A 252 -10.86 -3.99 -17.25
CA GLU A 252 -10.86 -5.19 -18.10
C GLU A 252 -10.58 -6.48 -17.31
N LYS A 253 -9.78 -6.41 -16.24
CA LYS A 253 -9.51 -7.52 -15.31
C LYS A 253 -10.53 -7.69 -14.19
N GLY A 254 -11.60 -6.89 -14.16
CA GLY A 254 -12.73 -7.07 -13.27
C GLY A 254 -12.52 -6.53 -11.84
N VAL A 255 -11.96 -5.35 -11.71
CA VAL A 255 -11.87 -4.66 -10.42
C VAL A 255 -13.26 -4.38 -9.84
N ASP A 256 -13.46 -4.64 -8.54
CA ASP A 256 -14.76 -4.47 -7.88
C ASP A 256 -15.14 -3.00 -7.68
N LEU A 257 -14.18 -2.15 -7.33
CA LEU A 257 -14.41 -0.72 -7.07
C LEU A 257 -13.40 0.16 -7.80
N VAL A 258 -13.85 1.38 -8.13
CA VAL A 258 -12.99 2.49 -8.53
C VAL A 258 -13.26 3.68 -7.61
N MET A 259 -12.20 4.27 -7.05
CA MET A 259 -12.28 5.47 -6.22
C MET A 259 -11.89 6.70 -7.02
N LEU A 260 -12.74 7.73 -6.92
CA LEU A 260 -12.53 9.03 -7.56
C LEU A 260 -11.63 9.90 -6.68
N GLY A 261 -10.57 10.43 -7.24
CA GLY A 261 -9.79 11.49 -6.59
C GLY A 261 -10.53 12.83 -6.63
N HIS A 262 -10.02 13.80 -5.87
CA HIS A 262 -10.50 15.19 -5.91
C HIS A 262 -9.53 16.02 -6.72
N LEU A 263 -9.72 16.04 -8.06
CA LEU A 263 -8.83 16.65 -9.03
C LEU A 263 -9.60 17.56 -9.99
N GLN A 264 -8.91 18.49 -10.63
CA GLN A 264 -9.45 19.23 -11.76
C GLN A 264 -8.77 18.74 -13.05
N VAL A 265 -9.56 18.29 -14.04
CA VAL A 265 -9.09 17.74 -15.32
C VAL A 265 -9.87 18.34 -16.46
N LYS A 266 -9.44 19.54 -16.91
CA LYS A 266 -10.17 20.34 -17.91
C LYS A 266 -10.31 19.66 -19.26
N ALA A 267 -9.40 18.76 -19.61
CA ALA A 267 -9.50 17.99 -20.85
C ALA A 267 -10.67 16.98 -20.85
N MET A 268 -11.10 16.50 -19.65
CA MET A 268 -12.24 15.60 -19.50
C MET A 268 -13.53 16.34 -19.16
N ASP A 269 -13.43 17.47 -18.48
CA ASP A 269 -14.56 18.35 -18.15
C ASP A 269 -14.13 19.81 -18.25
N SER A 270 -14.51 20.47 -19.37
CA SER A 270 -14.14 21.85 -19.68
C SER A 270 -14.65 22.88 -18.67
N THR A 271 -15.66 22.54 -17.86
CA THR A 271 -16.17 23.41 -16.79
C THR A 271 -15.17 23.54 -15.63
N GLY A 272 -14.22 22.60 -15.52
CA GLY A 272 -13.29 22.53 -14.41
C GLY A 272 -13.92 22.05 -13.10
N THR A 273 -15.07 21.38 -13.18
CA THR A 273 -15.69 20.74 -12.01
C THR A 273 -14.77 19.65 -11.42
N ILE A 274 -14.71 19.56 -10.10
CA ILE A 274 -13.92 18.55 -9.38
C ILE A 274 -14.33 17.15 -9.85
N SER A 275 -13.37 16.30 -10.19
CA SER A 275 -13.58 14.97 -10.78
C SER A 275 -14.61 14.11 -10.04
N SER A 276 -14.60 14.15 -8.70
CA SER A 276 -15.57 13.44 -7.87
C SER A 276 -17.00 14.00 -7.88
N LEU A 277 -17.20 15.18 -8.51
CA LEU A 277 -18.50 15.85 -8.67
C LEU A 277 -18.87 16.03 -10.15
N SER A 278 -18.02 15.59 -11.08
CA SER A 278 -18.15 15.81 -12.52
C SER A 278 -18.90 14.69 -13.21
N TYR A 279 -20.08 14.99 -13.77
CA TYR A 279 -20.84 14.03 -14.59
C TYR A 279 -20.05 13.56 -15.83
N PRO A 280 -19.39 14.43 -16.62
CA PRO A 280 -18.54 14.00 -17.74
C PRO A 280 -17.46 13.00 -17.33
N ILE A 281 -16.73 13.25 -16.21
CA ILE A 281 -15.66 12.37 -15.78
C ILE A 281 -16.20 11.01 -15.27
N ILE A 282 -17.27 11.03 -14.49
CA ILE A 282 -17.80 9.83 -13.84
C ILE A 282 -18.67 9.03 -14.78
N THR A 283 -19.63 9.69 -15.42
CA THR A 283 -20.63 8.98 -16.25
C THR A 283 -20.13 8.79 -17.66
N ASP A 284 -19.66 9.85 -18.33
CA ASP A 284 -19.29 9.71 -19.75
C ASP A 284 -17.96 9.00 -19.93
N TRP A 285 -16.94 9.29 -19.11
CA TRP A 285 -15.66 8.63 -19.22
C TRP A 285 -15.62 7.28 -18.48
N LEU A 286 -15.82 7.24 -17.16
CA LEU A 286 -15.59 6.01 -16.40
C LEU A 286 -16.65 4.93 -16.69
N LYS A 287 -17.96 5.29 -16.68
CA LYS A 287 -19.00 4.30 -16.94
C LYS A 287 -19.13 3.99 -18.43
N ASN A 288 -19.30 5.01 -19.27
CA ASN A 288 -19.68 4.79 -20.67
C ASN A 288 -18.45 4.48 -21.55
N LYS A 289 -17.39 5.28 -21.50
CA LYS A 289 -16.24 5.10 -22.38
C LYS A 289 -15.33 3.96 -21.94
N LEU A 290 -15.03 3.85 -20.63
CA LEU A 290 -14.21 2.77 -20.08
C LEU A 290 -15.03 1.52 -19.72
N GLY A 291 -16.35 1.56 -19.76
CA GLY A 291 -17.22 0.44 -19.54
C GLY A 291 -17.24 -0.08 -18.09
N PHE A 292 -17.00 0.77 -17.09
CA PHE A 292 -16.96 0.32 -15.70
C PHE A 292 -18.36 0.07 -15.12
N GLU A 293 -18.67 -1.18 -14.83
CA GLU A 293 -19.96 -1.62 -14.27
C GLU A 293 -19.92 -1.85 -12.75
N GLY A 294 -18.74 -1.85 -12.13
CA GLY A 294 -18.55 -2.04 -10.69
C GLY A 294 -19.05 -0.88 -9.84
N VAL A 295 -18.62 -0.83 -8.59
CA VAL A 295 -19.03 0.21 -7.63
C VAL A 295 -18.09 1.40 -7.69
N ILE A 296 -18.63 2.59 -7.92
CA ILE A 296 -17.88 3.85 -7.93
C ILE A 296 -18.00 4.49 -6.54
N CYS A 297 -16.86 4.77 -5.89
CA CYS A 297 -16.83 5.52 -4.64
C CYS A 297 -16.06 6.84 -4.78
N THR A 298 -16.37 7.81 -3.95
CA THR A 298 -15.53 9.01 -3.81
C THR A 298 -14.32 8.70 -2.93
N ASP A 299 -13.26 9.47 -3.03
CA ASP A 299 -12.35 9.69 -1.92
C ASP A 299 -13.09 10.42 -0.78
N ALA A 300 -12.44 10.62 0.36
CA ALA A 300 -13.08 11.18 1.55
C ALA A 300 -13.66 12.59 1.31
N LEU A 301 -14.99 12.71 1.34
CA LEU A 301 -15.70 13.96 1.05
C LEU A 301 -15.48 15.06 2.14
N GLU A 302 -14.85 14.72 3.27
CA GLU A 302 -14.43 15.68 4.29
C GLU A 302 -13.10 16.38 3.94
N MET A 303 -12.37 15.93 2.89
CA MET A 303 -11.12 16.52 2.48
C MET A 303 -11.30 17.97 2.02
N LYS A 304 -10.34 18.85 2.37
CA LYS A 304 -10.42 20.28 2.05
C LYS A 304 -10.50 20.56 0.54
N GLY A 305 -9.83 19.74 -0.27
CA GLY A 305 -9.84 19.86 -1.73
C GLY A 305 -11.25 19.81 -2.34
N VAL A 306 -12.20 19.08 -1.76
CA VAL A 306 -13.59 19.09 -2.19
C VAL A 306 -14.47 19.92 -1.28
N ALA A 307 -14.23 19.90 0.01
CA ALA A 307 -15.09 20.55 1.00
C ALA A 307 -15.06 22.10 0.89
N VAL A 308 -13.93 22.67 0.50
CA VAL A 308 -13.72 24.11 0.37
C VAL A 308 -13.85 24.54 -1.10
N GLU A 309 -13.15 23.85 -2.01
CA GLU A 309 -13.01 24.27 -3.40
C GLU A 309 -14.29 24.07 -4.23
N SER A 310 -15.21 23.19 -3.80
CA SER A 310 -16.52 23.06 -4.46
C SER A 310 -17.41 24.29 -4.28
N GLY A 311 -17.19 25.11 -3.25
CA GLY A 311 -18.06 26.22 -2.89
C GLY A 311 -19.47 25.80 -2.43
N LEU A 312 -19.70 24.50 -2.22
CA LEU A 312 -21.00 23.94 -1.85
C LEU A 312 -21.15 23.79 -0.32
N PRO A 313 -22.38 23.90 0.21
CA PRO A 313 -22.65 23.46 1.57
C PRO A 313 -22.27 22.00 1.76
N GLN A 314 -21.70 21.64 2.92
CA GLN A 314 -21.19 20.29 3.20
C GLN A 314 -22.23 19.18 2.97
N SER A 315 -23.49 19.44 3.35
CA SER A 315 -24.60 18.49 3.13
C SER A 315 -25.00 18.32 1.65
N ARG A 316 -24.57 19.27 0.76
CA ARG A 316 -24.89 19.24 -0.65
C ARG A 316 -23.87 18.47 -1.49
N ILE A 317 -22.62 18.41 -1.05
CA ILE A 317 -21.53 17.74 -1.76
C ILE A 317 -21.88 16.27 -2.09
N PRO A 318 -22.40 15.43 -1.15
CA PRO A 318 -22.79 14.07 -1.46
C PRO A 318 -23.94 13.97 -2.49
N LEU A 319 -24.86 14.93 -2.50
CA LEU A 319 -25.92 14.98 -3.50
C LEU A 319 -25.38 15.19 -4.91
N GLU A 320 -24.45 16.15 -5.08
CA GLU A 320 -23.88 16.44 -6.41
C GLU A 320 -22.96 15.29 -6.89
N ALA A 321 -22.19 14.66 -6.00
CA ALA A 321 -21.44 13.45 -6.32
C ALA A 321 -22.38 12.30 -6.79
N PHE A 322 -23.50 12.11 -6.11
CA PHE A 322 -24.49 11.09 -6.49
C PHE A 322 -25.17 11.39 -7.83
N LYS A 323 -25.52 12.66 -8.10
CA LYS A 323 -26.03 13.11 -9.40
C LYS A 323 -25.03 12.87 -10.52
N ALA A 324 -23.74 13.08 -10.26
CA ALA A 324 -22.67 12.85 -11.22
C ALA A 324 -22.44 11.37 -11.57
N GLY A 325 -22.93 10.43 -10.74
CA GLY A 325 -22.83 9.01 -11.07
C GLY A 325 -22.20 8.11 -9.99
N VAL A 326 -21.77 8.66 -8.86
CA VAL A 326 -21.17 7.89 -7.74
C VAL A 326 -22.16 6.94 -7.08
N ASP A 327 -21.69 5.80 -6.58
CA ASP A 327 -22.50 4.81 -5.87
C ASP A 327 -22.29 4.86 -4.36
N ILE A 328 -21.03 5.02 -3.88
CA ILE A 328 -20.67 5.13 -2.46
C ILE A 328 -20.11 6.52 -2.16
N LEU A 329 -20.71 7.18 -1.18
CA LEU A 329 -20.36 8.50 -0.67
C LEU A 329 -19.49 8.29 0.59
N LEU A 330 -18.16 8.40 0.45
CA LEU A 330 -17.22 8.08 1.50
C LEU A 330 -16.96 9.29 2.40
N MET A 331 -17.08 9.11 3.72
CA MET A 331 -16.71 10.07 4.77
C MET A 331 -17.25 11.50 4.57
N PRO A 332 -18.56 11.70 4.33
CA PRO A 332 -19.13 13.04 4.30
C PRO A 332 -19.27 13.63 5.71
N ASN A 333 -19.11 14.94 5.85
CA ASN A 333 -19.20 15.64 7.13
C ASN A 333 -20.61 15.62 7.76
N GLU A 334 -21.66 15.90 6.96
CA GLU A 334 -23.03 16.14 7.43
C GLU A 334 -23.98 15.01 6.96
N VAL A 335 -23.75 13.78 7.44
CA VAL A 335 -24.42 12.56 6.94
C VAL A 335 -25.94 12.64 6.98
N GLU A 336 -26.55 13.01 8.14
CA GLU A 336 -28.02 13.05 8.27
C GLU A 336 -28.66 14.12 7.36
N ALA A 337 -28.00 15.29 7.22
CA ALA A 337 -28.46 16.35 6.33
C ALA A 337 -28.30 15.92 4.87
N SER A 338 -27.20 15.29 4.50
CA SER A 338 -26.97 14.75 3.15
C SER A 338 -27.99 13.68 2.75
N ILE A 339 -28.31 12.74 3.65
CA ILE A 339 -29.39 11.76 3.42
C ILE A 339 -30.72 12.46 3.14
N LYS A 340 -31.08 13.49 3.92
CA LYS A 340 -32.31 14.26 3.70
C LYS A 340 -32.31 14.96 2.35
N GLN A 341 -31.17 15.57 1.95
CA GLN A 341 -31.03 16.24 0.65
C GLN A 341 -31.27 15.26 -0.51
N ILE A 342 -30.67 14.07 -0.50
CA ILE A 342 -30.84 13.08 -1.55
C ILE A 342 -32.29 12.53 -1.56
N VAL A 343 -32.88 12.25 -0.38
CA VAL A 343 -34.29 11.82 -0.28
C VAL A 343 -35.22 12.87 -0.90
N HIS A 344 -35.00 14.16 -0.63
CA HIS A 344 -35.78 15.24 -1.22
C HIS A 344 -35.58 15.34 -2.74
N ALA A 345 -34.36 15.21 -3.24
CA ALA A 345 -34.04 15.23 -4.67
C ALA A 345 -34.75 14.08 -5.41
N VAL A 346 -34.76 12.87 -4.83
CA VAL A 346 -35.51 11.73 -5.42
C VAL A 346 -37.02 11.97 -5.40
N ARG A 347 -37.59 12.53 -4.32
CA ARG A 347 -39.00 12.85 -4.23
C ARG A 347 -39.45 13.90 -5.24
N ARG A 348 -38.60 14.86 -5.55
CA ARG A 348 -38.88 15.92 -6.56
C ARG A 348 -38.57 15.50 -8.00
N GLY A 349 -38.04 14.29 -8.20
CA GLY A 349 -37.69 13.77 -9.52
C GLY A 349 -36.38 14.35 -10.09
N GLU A 350 -35.58 15.08 -9.28
CA GLU A 350 -34.23 15.54 -9.68
C GLU A 350 -33.26 14.35 -9.85
N ILE A 351 -33.51 13.28 -9.15
CA ILE A 351 -32.84 11.97 -9.27
C ILE A 351 -33.92 10.92 -9.50
N SER A 352 -33.77 10.11 -10.55
CA SER A 352 -34.71 9.04 -10.81
C SER A 352 -34.63 7.93 -9.77
N LYS A 353 -35.75 7.22 -9.54
CA LYS A 353 -35.78 6.05 -8.66
C LYS A 353 -34.91 4.92 -9.23
N GLU A 354 -34.82 4.83 -10.53
CA GLU A 354 -34.01 3.86 -11.27
C GLU A 354 -32.53 4.07 -10.96
N ARG A 355 -32.05 5.33 -11.01
CA ARG A 355 -30.66 5.67 -10.67
C ARG A 355 -30.32 5.31 -9.22
N LEU A 356 -31.22 5.59 -8.27
CA LEU A 356 -31.02 5.20 -6.88
C LEU A 356 -30.99 3.66 -6.73
N ASN A 357 -31.93 2.97 -7.38
CA ASN A 357 -32.03 1.52 -7.30
C ASN A 357 -30.82 0.83 -7.92
N GLU A 358 -30.27 1.35 -9.01
CA GLU A 358 -29.03 0.86 -9.63
C GLU A 358 -27.87 0.86 -8.61
N SER A 359 -27.60 1.98 -7.96
CA SER A 359 -26.53 2.08 -6.96
C SER A 359 -26.75 1.16 -5.76
N VAL A 360 -27.96 1.14 -5.21
CA VAL A 360 -28.30 0.27 -4.08
C VAL A 360 -28.12 -1.20 -4.47
N ARG A 361 -28.52 -1.59 -5.68
CA ARG A 361 -28.32 -2.94 -6.20
C ARG A 361 -26.84 -3.29 -6.29
N LYS A 362 -25.99 -2.42 -6.86
CA LYS A 362 -24.54 -2.62 -6.93
C LYS A 362 -23.93 -2.84 -5.55
N ILE A 363 -24.27 -2.00 -4.56
CA ILE A 363 -23.79 -2.11 -3.18
C ILE A 363 -24.24 -3.42 -2.53
N LEU A 364 -25.50 -3.81 -2.70
CA LEU A 364 -26.02 -5.06 -2.15
C LEU A 364 -25.40 -6.29 -2.84
N MET A 365 -25.17 -6.24 -4.14
CA MET A 365 -24.46 -7.29 -4.88
C MET A 365 -23.00 -7.43 -4.37
N LEU A 366 -22.32 -6.32 -4.11
CA LEU A 366 -20.98 -6.32 -3.50
C LEU A 366 -21.01 -6.98 -2.11
N LYS A 367 -21.99 -6.61 -1.27
CA LYS A 367 -22.21 -7.25 0.04
C LYS A 367 -22.45 -8.75 -0.08
N ALA A 368 -23.26 -9.17 -1.04
CA ALA A 368 -23.53 -10.59 -1.32
C ALA A 368 -22.25 -11.32 -1.79
N LYS A 369 -21.52 -10.74 -2.73
CA LYS A 369 -20.23 -11.26 -3.22
C LYS A 369 -19.24 -11.49 -2.07
N ARG A 370 -19.28 -10.65 -1.03
CA ARG A 370 -18.41 -10.76 0.17
C ARG A 370 -19.06 -11.53 1.32
N GLY A 371 -20.12 -12.28 1.06
CA GLY A 371 -20.75 -13.20 2.01
C GLY A 371 -21.52 -12.53 3.15
N LEU A 372 -21.86 -11.23 3.03
CA LEU A 372 -22.63 -10.52 4.06
C LEU A 372 -24.14 -10.83 4.01
N LEU A 373 -24.68 -11.21 2.86
CA LEU A 373 -26.09 -11.47 2.70
C LEU A 373 -26.38 -12.97 2.70
N GLY A 374 -27.35 -13.39 3.53
CA GLY A 374 -27.76 -14.77 3.60
C GLY A 374 -27.28 -15.54 4.81
N ARG A 375 -26.44 -14.94 5.61
CA ARG A 375 -25.99 -15.47 6.88
C ARG A 375 -26.73 -14.83 8.05
N GLY A 376 -26.86 -15.56 9.15
CA GLY A 376 -27.34 -15.02 10.42
C GLY A 376 -26.35 -14.04 11.05
N LYS A 377 -26.84 -13.19 11.96
CA LYS A 377 -25.97 -12.20 12.64
C LYS A 377 -24.83 -12.86 13.42
N GLU A 378 -25.06 -14.01 14.02
CA GLU A 378 -24.04 -14.76 14.76
C GLU A 378 -22.96 -15.34 13.81
N GLU A 379 -23.33 -15.77 12.61
CA GLU A 379 -22.38 -16.27 11.60
C GLU A 379 -21.50 -15.16 11.01
N LEU A 380 -21.98 -13.90 11.07
CA LEU A 380 -21.23 -12.72 10.63
C LEU A 380 -20.35 -12.12 11.74
N ARG A 381 -20.47 -12.66 12.95
CA ARG A 381 -19.67 -12.19 14.08
C ARG A 381 -18.20 -12.57 13.89
N ILE A 382 -17.34 -11.58 13.99
CA ILE A 382 -15.89 -11.79 13.98
C ILE A 382 -15.52 -12.45 15.30
N ASP A 383 -14.95 -13.65 15.26
CA ASP A 383 -14.34 -14.26 16.43
C ASP A 383 -13.04 -13.53 16.75
N THR A 384 -12.96 -12.93 17.91
CA THR A 384 -11.78 -12.18 18.38
C THR A 384 -10.80 -13.04 19.17
N THR A 385 -11.15 -14.31 19.46
CA THR A 385 -10.30 -15.22 20.22
C THR A 385 -9.03 -15.56 19.44
N GLY A 386 -7.87 -15.25 20.01
CA GLY A 386 -6.59 -15.54 19.38
C GLY A 386 -6.34 -14.79 18.06
N ILE A 387 -6.96 -13.64 17.86
CA ILE A 387 -6.87 -12.84 16.62
C ILE A 387 -5.43 -12.55 16.20
N ASN A 388 -4.54 -12.27 17.15
CA ASN A 388 -3.12 -12.01 16.88
C ASN A 388 -2.44 -13.19 16.18
N LYS A 389 -2.79 -14.44 16.53
CA LYS A 389 -2.24 -15.64 15.86
C LYS A 389 -2.78 -15.81 14.44
N ARG A 390 -3.96 -15.27 14.14
CA ARG A 390 -4.58 -15.33 12.81
C ARG A 390 -4.04 -14.27 11.85
N VAL A 391 -3.56 -13.15 12.36
CA VAL A 391 -2.99 -12.07 11.54
C VAL A 391 -1.46 -12.12 11.49
N ILE A 392 -0.79 -12.54 12.57
CA ILE A 392 0.66 -12.74 12.58
C ILE A 392 0.96 -14.20 12.18
N ARG A 393 0.86 -14.47 10.88
CA ARG A 393 1.07 -15.81 10.32
C ARG A 393 2.53 -16.03 9.93
N PRO A 394 3.13 -17.18 10.26
CA PRO A 394 4.50 -17.50 9.83
C PRO A 394 4.69 -17.39 8.32
N GLU A 395 3.69 -17.83 7.53
CA GLU A 395 3.73 -17.74 6.07
C GLU A 395 3.72 -16.29 5.55
N ASN A 396 3.02 -15.37 6.23
CA ASN A 396 3.04 -13.94 5.89
C ASN A 396 4.39 -13.31 6.23
N LEU A 397 4.97 -13.65 7.39
CA LEU A 397 6.30 -13.18 7.78
C LEU A 397 7.36 -13.66 6.79
N ALA A 398 7.34 -14.94 6.39
CA ALA A 398 8.22 -15.48 5.38
C ALA A 398 8.03 -14.82 4.00
N LEU A 399 6.78 -14.51 3.63
CA LEU A 399 6.48 -13.77 2.40
C LEU A 399 7.04 -12.35 2.47
N ILE A 400 6.85 -11.63 3.56
CA ILE A 400 7.38 -10.27 3.79
C ILE A 400 8.91 -10.26 3.66
N ASP A 401 9.60 -11.21 4.30
CA ASP A 401 11.06 -11.33 4.18
C ASP A 401 11.50 -11.66 2.73
N SER A 402 10.75 -12.52 2.03
CA SER A 402 11.03 -12.82 0.62
C SER A 402 10.82 -11.61 -0.29
N LEU A 403 9.74 -10.83 -0.09
CA LEU A 403 9.48 -9.59 -0.81
C LEU A 403 10.59 -8.56 -0.57
N ALA A 404 11.03 -8.42 0.69
CA ALA A 404 12.14 -7.53 1.03
C ALA A 404 13.44 -7.95 0.33
N ASN A 405 13.82 -9.23 0.44
CA ASN A 405 15.04 -9.75 -0.18
C ASN A 405 15.08 -9.54 -1.70
N GLN A 406 13.92 -9.56 -2.39
CA GLN A 406 13.81 -9.41 -3.85
C GLN A 406 13.70 -7.96 -4.32
N SER A 407 13.42 -7.01 -3.42
CA SER A 407 13.10 -5.64 -3.78
C SER A 407 14.23 -4.63 -3.57
N LEU A 408 15.21 -4.93 -2.71
CA LEU A 408 16.28 -3.99 -2.43
C LEU A 408 17.20 -3.80 -3.64
N ILE A 409 17.60 -2.55 -3.89
CA ILE A 409 18.31 -2.14 -5.10
C ILE A 409 19.77 -1.87 -4.78
N MET A 410 20.68 -2.52 -5.48
CA MET A 410 22.10 -2.16 -5.52
C MET A 410 22.31 -1.08 -6.57
N ALA A 411 22.17 0.19 -6.20
CA ALA A 411 22.33 1.30 -7.13
C ALA A 411 23.80 1.47 -7.60
N TRP A 412 24.75 1.12 -6.74
CA TRP A 412 26.17 1.15 -7.04
C TRP A 412 26.93 0.13 -6.21
N ASN A 413 27.96 -0.52 -6.81
CA ASN A 413 28.86 -1.44 -6.10
C ASN A 413 30.20 -1.56 -6.83
N SER A 414 31.18 -0.78 -6.42
CA SER A 414 32.52 -0.81 -7.02
C SER A 414 33.59 -0.40 -6.01
N ARG A 415 34.55 -1.28 -5.78
CA ARG A 415 35.69 -0.99 -4.92
C ARG A 415 36.67 -0.05 -5.65
N ARG A 416 36.84 1.17 -5.17
CA ARG A 416 37.91 2.07 -5.60
C ARG A 416 39.21 1.73 -4.83
N ASN A 417 40.32 1.62 -5.55
CA ASN A 417 41.62 1.45 -4.89
C ASN A 417 41.98 2.69 -4.05
N GLN A 418 42.26 2.51 -2.78
CA GLN A 418 42.64 3.55 -1.81
C GLN A 418 43.98 4.26 -2.15
N LEU A 419 44.70 3.84 -3.19
CA LEU A 419 46.07 4.30 -3.50
C LEU A 419 46.26 4.93 -4.89
N GLY A 420 45.19 5.39 -5.53
CA GLY A 420 45.29 6.12 -6.81
C GLY A 420 45.87 5.34 -8.00
N LYS A 421 46.04 4.01 -7.91
CA LYS A 421 46.48 3.15 -8.99
C LYS A 421 45.30 2.35 -9.57
N SER A 422 44.99 2.67 -10.78
CA SER A 422 43.84 2.24 -11.63
C SER A 422 43.80 0.77 -12.03
N THR A 423 44.15 -0.20 -11.22
CA THR A 423 44.25 -1.59 -11.69
C THR A 423 43.11 -2.50 -11.22
N MET A 424 42.11 -2.00 -10.47
CA MET A 424 40.97 -2.82 -9.98
C MET A 424 39.61 -2.17 -10.19
N ILE A 425 39.34 -1.60 -11.36
CA ILE A 425 38.08 -0.90 -11.68
C ILE A 425 36.84 -1.83 -11.65
N ASN A 426 37.01 -3.16 -11.63
CA ASN A 426 35.94 -4.13 -11.74
C ASN A 426 35.68 -4.98 -10.47
N GLN A 427 36.25 -4.64 -9.31
CA GLN A 427 35.96 -5.39 -8.10
C GLN A 427 34.80 -4.77 -7.33
N ARG A 428 33.81 -5.61 -6.97
CA ARG A 428 32.67 -5.23 -6.13
C ARG A 428 33.14 -4.96 -4.70
N ALA A 429 32.59 -3.95 -4.02
CA ALA A 429 32.85 -3.69 -2.61
C ALA A 429 32.11 -4.68 -1.70
N LEU A 430 30.92 -5.07 -2.09
CA LEU A 430 30.06 -6.05 -1.44
C LEU A 430 29.86 -7.27 -2.35
N PRO A 431 29.57 -8.45 -1.83
CA PRO A 431 29.28 -8.76 -0.42
C PRO A 431 30.52 -8.97 0.45
N LEU A 432 30.36 -8.78 1.77
CA LEU A 432 31.45 -8.89 2.75
C LEU A 432 32.08 -10.30 2.78
N LYS A 433 31.29 -11.36 2.68
CA LYS A 433 31.76 -12.75 2.73
C LYS A 433 32.80 -13.13 1.67
N HIS A 434 32.89 -12.36 0.58
CA HIS A 434 33.86 -12.62 -0.50
C HIS A 434 35.24 -12.01 -0.22
N TRP A 435 35.35 -11.23 0.85
CA TRP A 435 36.57 -10.53 1.19
C TRP A 435 37.10 -11.01 2.54
N ARG A 436 38.42 -11.08 2.69
CA ARG A 436 39.07 -11.29 3.97
C ARG A 436 39.18 -9.95 4.69
N TYR A 437 38.09 -9.47 5.27
CA TYR A 437 38.11 -8.32 6.16
C TYR A 437 38.58 -8.73 7.55
N GLY A 438 39.48 -7.92 8.16
CA GLY A 438 39.83 -8.06 9.56
C GLY A 438 38.84 -7.32 10.44
N LYS A 439 38.49 -6.08 10.07
CA LYS A 439 37.62 -5.18 10.84
C LYS A 439 36.57 -4.52 9.98
N VAL A 440 35.31 -4.66 10.38
CA VAL A 440 34.14 -4.02 9.76
C VAL A 440 33.42 -3.21 10.82
N ALA A 441 33.00 -1.99 10.50
CA ALA A 441 32.18 -1.15 11.37
C ALA A 441 30.78 -0.94 10.76
N TYR A 442 29.76 -0.90 11.61
CA TYR A 442 28.43 -0.43 11.27
C TYR A 442 28.16 0.91 11.95
N LEU A 443 28.03 1.97 11.17
CA LEU A 443 27.68 3.32 11.63
C LEU A 443 26.20 3.58 11.37
N GLY A 444 25.37 3.57 12.41
CA GLY A 444 23.95 3.91 12.31
C GLY A 444 23.72 5.41 12.44
N TYR A 445 23.29 6.05 11.36
CA TYR A 445 22.82 7.43 11.35
C TYR A 445 21.31 7.45 11.62
N VAL A 446 20.94 7.56 12.92
CA VAL A 446 19.55 7.41 13.37
C VAL A 446 18.86 8.75 13.54
N GLY A 447 19.61 9.82 13.87
CA GLY A 447 19.07 11.14 14.10
C GLY A 447 18.19 11.22 15.35
N GLU A 448 17.36 12.24 15.42
CA GLU A 448 16.30 12.34 16.42
C GLU A 448 15.34 11.18 16.16
N GLY A 449 15.40 10.18 17.04
CA GLY A 449 14.51 9.01 16.95
C GLY A 449 13.09 9.51 16.84
N ARG A 450 12.47 9.40 15.65
CA ARG A 450 11.08 9.75 15.50
C ARG A 450 10.28 8.80 16.36
N ILE A 451 9.78 9.34 17.46
CA ILE A 451 8.55 8.85 18.05
C ILE A 451 7.52 9.10 16.95
N VAL A 452 7.18 8.09 16.18
CA VAL A 452 5.99 8.15 15.34
C VAL A 452 4.87 8.43 16.34
N GLN A 453 4.21 9.55 16.17
CA GLN A 453 3.29 10.21 17.07
C GLN A 453 2.56 9.21 17.99
N LYS A 454 2.71 9.41 19.31
CA LYS A 454 1.97 8.70 20.34
C LYS A 454 0.48 8.65 20.03
N LEU A 455 0.02 7.47 19.65
CA LEU A 455 -1.23 6.93 20.13
C LEU A 455 -0.79 5.94 21.21
N GLU A 456 -1.30 6.10 22.42
CA GLU A 456 -0.80 5.46 23.64
C GLU A 456 -0.34 4.01 23.45
N GLY A 457 0.95 3.75 23.62
CA GLY A 457 1.42 2.44 24.02
C GLY A 457 2.54 1.75 23.23
N SER A 458 3.01 2.21 22.05
CA SER A 458 4.19 1.60 21.46
C SER A 458 4.94 2.53 20.51
N VAL A 459 6.24 2.52 20.63
CA VAL A 459 7.18 3.32 19.87
C VAL A 459 8.10 2.35 19.13
N LYS A 460 7.90 2.20 17.80
CA LYS A 460 8.96 1.64 16.97
C LYS A 460 9.95 2.77 16.69
N SER A 461 11.12 2.68 17.27
CA SER A 461 12.16 3.70 17.11
C SER A 461 13.11 3.35 15.95
N ASN A 462 13.72 4.37 15.35
CA ASN A 462 14.81 4.13 14.38
C ASN A 462 15.99 3.34 15.01
N VAL A 463 16.09 3.32 16.34
CA VAL A 463 17.08 2.55 17.09
C VAL A 463 16.83 1.05 17.00
N GLU A 464 15.56 0.59 17.17
CA GLU A 464 15.21 -0.83 17.02
C GLU A 464 15.54 -1.32 15.61
N ASN A 465 15.30 -0.49 14.59
CA ASN A 465 15.61 -0.84 13.21
C ASN A 465 17.14 -0.93 12.96
N PHE A 466 17.92 -0.04 13.59
CA PHE A 466 19.39 -0.19 13.62
C PHE A 466 19.82 -1.52 14.23
N GLU A 467 19.20 -1.92 15.35
CA GLU A 467 19.48 -3.19 16.02
C GLU A 467 19.11 -4.39 15.14
N HIS A 468 18.01 -4.35 14.39
CA HIS A 468 17.65 -5.41 13.44
C HIS A 468 18.72 -5.62 12.37
N PHE A 469 19.28 -4.55 11.80
CA PHE A 469 20.36 -4.66 10.83
C PHE A 469 21.63 -5.23 11.50
N TYR A 470 22.06 -4.62 12.60
CA TYR A 470 23.29 -4.99 13.28
C TYR A 470 23.28 -6.43 13.77
N ASN A 471 22.20 -6.86 14.44
CA ASN A 471 22.07 -8.20 14.96
C ASN A 471 22.03 -9.25 13.85
N THR A 472 21.31 -8.99 12.75
CA THR A 472 21.29 -9.88 11.58
C THR A 472 22.68 -10.02 10.98
N LEU A 473 23.41 -8.91 10.79
CA LEU A 473 24.77 -8.95 10.27
C LEU A 473 25.72 -9.70 11.22
N LYS A 474 25.59 -9.49 12.53
CA LYS A 474 26.36 -10.17 13.56
C LYS A 474 26.13 -11.68 13.59
N GLU A 475 24.88 -12.11 13.51
CA GLU A 475 24.51 -13.53 13.45
C GLU A 475 25.12 -14.23 12.23
N LEU A 476 24.99 -13.60 11.03
CA LEU A 476 25.57 -14.13 9.79
C LEU A 476 27.10 -14.20 9.86
N ASN A 477 27.75 -13.18 10.43
CA ASN A 477 29.20 -13.15 10.60
C ASN A 477 29.69 -14.23 11.59
N ASN A 478 28.99 -14.42 12.72
CA ASN A 478 29.34 -15.44 13.71
C ASN A 478 29.20 -16.87 13.18
N GLY A 479 28.28 -17.09 12.22
CA GLY A 479 28.12 -18.38 11.52
C GLY A 479 29.17 -18.62 10.40
N SER A 480 30.04 -17.65 10.11
CA SER A 480 31.07 -17.75 9.08
C SER A 480 32.25 -18.60 9.51
N GLN A 481 32.89 -19.27 8.55
CA GLN A 481 34.17 -19.98 8.77
C GLN A 481 35.34 -19.01 9.02
N SER A 482 35.22 -17.74 8.62
CA SER A 482 36.23 -16.68 8.77
C SER A 482 35.56 -15.38 9.22
N PRO A 483 35.12 -15.29 10.48
CA PRO A 483 34.44 -14.11 10.98
C PRO A 483 35.40 -12.93 11.07
N PHE A 484 34.91 -11.74 10.73
CA PHE A 484 35.62 -10.48 10.94
C PHE A 484 35.22 -9.86 12.29
N GLN A 485 36.06 -8.96 12.83
CA GLN A 485 35.67 -8.13 13.96
C GLN A 485 34.58 -7.16 13.49
N LEU A 486 33.40 -7.19 14.16
CA LEU A 486 32.27 -6.31 13.85
C LEU A 486 31.99 -5.38 15.02
N ASP A 487 32.20 -4.10 14.82
CA ASP A 487 31.89 -3.05 15.78
C ASP A 487 30.75 -2.16 15.29
N SER A 488 30.11 -1.41 16.19
CA SER A 488 29.05 -0.48 15.82
C SER A 488 29.17 0.85 16.54
N ILE A 489 28.78 1.92 15.82
CA ILE A 489 28.59 3.27 16.36
C ILE A 489 27.19 3.71 16.01
N LEU A 490 26.48 4.27 16.98
CA LEU A 490 25.13 4.77 16.82
C LEU A 490 25.07 6.27 17.06
N LEU A 491 24.79 7.05 16.01
CA LEU A 491 24.57 8.49 16.09
C LEU A 491 23.09 8.80 16.31
N ARG A 492 22.79 9.42 17.45
CA ARG A 492 21.43 9.78 17.91
C ARG A 492 21.28 11.28 18.13
N GLY A 493 20.03 11.76 18.18
CA GLY A 493 19.68 13.15 18.46
C GLY A 493 20.00 14.08 17.29
N THR A 494 20.24 15.34 17.59
CA THR A 494 20.69 16.32 16.60
C THR A 494 22.14 16.01 16.25
N ILE A 495 22.37 15.35 15.11
CA ILE A 495 23.69 14.98 14.63
C ILE A 495 24.35 16.21 14.02
N THR A 496 25.57 16.56 14.48
CA THR A 496 26.38 17.63 13.87
C THR A 496 27.46 17.06 12.95
N ALA A 497 28.04 17.90 12.10
CA ALA A 497 29.11 17.50 11.22
C ALA A 497 30.38 17.06 12.02
N GLU A 498 30.61 17.68 13.18
CA GLU A 498 31.71 17.32 14.09
C GLU A 498 31.49 15.93 14.70
N MET A 499 30.28 15.62 15.15
CA MET A 499 29.92 14.27 15.67
C MET A 499 30.17 13.20 14.60
N LEU A 500 29.71 13.46 13.37
CA LEU A 500 29.88 12.53 12.25
C LEU A 500 31.36 12.39 11.89
N SER A 501 32.11 13.49 11.83
CA SER A 501 33.57 13.46 11.56
C SER A 501 34.30 12.67 12.63
N SER A 502 34.06 12.95 13.92
CA SER A 502 34.69 12.25 15.05
C SER A 502 34.41 10.74 15.02
N ALA A 503 33.16 10.36 14.71
CA ALA A 503 32.81 8.94 14.55
C ALA A 503 33.60 8.29 13.41
N LEU A 504 33.76 8.96 12.26
CA LEU A 504 34.53 8.45 11.13
C LEU A 504 36.03 8.42 11.43
N ASP A 505 36.53 9.37 12.21
CA ASP A 505 37.95 9.40 12.65
C ASP A 505 38.25 8.22 13.58
N SER A 506 37.33 7.86 14.48
CA SER A 506 37.48 6.69 15.36
C SER A 506 37.46 5.35 14.61
N LEU A 507 36.97 5.35 13.37
CA LEU A 507 36.90 4.19 12.49
C LEU A 507 38.05 4.16 11.46
N GLN A 508 39.08 4.98 11.63
CA GLN A 508 40.31 4.85 10.86
C GLN A 508 40.97 3.49 11.10
N GLY A 509 41.35 2.81 10.02
CA GLY A 509 41.90 1.46 10.10
C GLY A 509 40.90 0.31 10.05
N TYR A 510 39.60 0.61 9.90
CA TYR A 510 38.62 -0.41 9.53
C TYR A 510 38.68 -0.66 8.01
N ASP A 511 38.56 -1.94 7.64
CA ASP A 511 38.63 -2.36 6.23
C ASP A 511 37.38 -1.97 5.45
N CYS A 512 36.25 -1.89 6.14
CA CYS A 512 34.96 -1.48 5.59
C CYS A 512 34.09 -0.80 6.66
N ILE A 513 33.44 0.29 6.29
CA ILE A 513 32.47 1.00 7.11
C ILE A 513 31.12 0.95 6.39
N ILE A 514 30.13 0.31 7.00
CA ILE A 514 28.74 0.31 6.53
C ILE A 514 28.01 1.44 7.22
N VAL A 515 27.46 2.37 6.46
CA VAL A 515 26.67 3.50 7.00
C VAL A 515 25.20 3.27 6.71
N GLY A 516 24.42 3.00 7.75
CA GLY A 516 22.96 2.87 7.64
C GLY A 516 22.27 4.21 7.92
N ILE A 517 21.58 4.78 6.94
CA ILE A 517 20.81 6.03 7.07
C ILE A 517 19.36 5.70 7.45
N HIS A 518 19.08 5.73 8.76
CA HIS A 518 17.78 5.32 9.33
C HIS A 518 16.77 6.47 9.49
N ASN A 519 17.18 7.71 9.36
CA ASN A 519 16.32 8.89 9.49
C ASN A 519 15.70 9.34 8.17
N ALA A 520 15.77 8.51 7.13
CA ALA A 520 15.18 8.80 5.83
C ALA A 520 13.68 9.07 5.91
N LEU A 521 13.22 10.07 5.16
CA LEU A 521 11.83 10.48 5.04
C LEU A 521 11.29 10.21 3.65
N ASN A 522 10.01 9.91 3.55
CA ASN A 522 9.33 9.76 2.27
C ASN A 522 8.65 11.08 1.85
N SER A 523 9.32 12.22 2.04
CA SER A 523 8.75 13.55 1.78
C SER A 523 9.75 14.41 1.00
N PRO A 524 9.45 14.75 -0.27
CA PRO A 524 10.26 15.67 -1.07
C PRO A 524 10.43 17.03 -0.38
N ALA A 525 9.35 17.59 0.18
CA ALA A 525 9.35 18.87 0.88
C ALA A 525 10.26 18.92 2.11
N LYS A 526 10.67 17.75 2.64
CA LYS A 526 11.63 17.60 3.74
C LYS A 526 12.98 17.09 3.27
N ASN A 527 13.30 17.28 1.99
CA ASN A 527 14.54 16.81 1.37
C ASN A 527 14.83 15.32 1.70
N PHE A 528 13.80 14.47 1.75
CA PHE A 528 13.88 13.06 2.13
C PHE A 528 14.59 12.78 3.47
N GLY A 529 14.74 13.77 4.35
CA GLY A 529 15.49 13.67 5.60
C GLY A 529 17.01 13.76 5.42
N ILE A 530 17.47 14.13 4.22
CA ILE A 530 18.89 14.27 3.91
C ILE A 530 19.43 15.55 4.56
N ASN A 531 20.59 15.42 5.20
CA ASN A 531 21.46 16.55 5.49
C ASN A 531 22.58 16.56 4.42
N ASP A 532 22.55 17.56 3.54
CA ASP A 532 23.45 17.66 2.39
C ASP A 532 24.92 17.77 2.82
N GLU A 533 25.20 18.49 3.90
CA GLU A 533 26.55 18.65 4.45
C GLU A 533 27.10 17.30 4.93
N HIS A 534 26.31 16.53 5.66
CA HIS A 534 26.70 15.22 6.17
C HIS A 534 26.92 14.20 5.04
N MET A 535 26.07 14.21 4.02
CA MET A 535 26.24 13.33 2.85
C MET A 535 27.51 13.69 2.07
N ARG A 536 27.83 14.98 1.92
CA ARG A 536 29.07 15.43 1.30
C ARG A 536 30.29 15.11 2.16
N LEU A 537 30.18 15.17 3.49
CA LEU A 537 31.24 14.74 4.41
C LEU A 537 31.52 13.25 4.25
N LEU A 538 30.49 12.41 4.26
CA LEU A 538 30.62 10.97 4.01
C LEU A 538 31.27 10.68 2.65
N ALA A 539 30.86 11.38 1.58
CA ALA A 539 31.45 11.21 0.25
C ALA A 539 32.94 11.64 0.18
N ARG A 540 33.31 12.73 0.86
CA ARG A 540 34.74 13.12 0.97
C ARG A 540 35.53 12.04 1.68
N ARG A 541 35.04 11.50 2.79
CA ARG A 541 35.69 10.40 3.54
C ARG A 541 35.78 9.11 2.74
N ALA A 542 34.78 8.83 1.89
CA ALA A 542 34.77 7.65 1.05
C ALA A 542 35.90 7.60 0.01
N ARG A 543 36.64 8.72 -0.19
CA ARG A 543 37.83 8.75 -1.05
C ARG A 543 39.05 8.06 -0.40
N THR A 544 39.08 8.00 0.91
CA THR A 544 40.21 7.45 1.71
C THR A 544 39.78 6.27 2.59
N GLN A 545 38.50 6.09 2.85
CA GLN A 545 37.92 5.00 3.63
C GLN A 545 36.91 4.21 2.75
N ASN A 546 36.85 2.90 2.95
CA ASN A 546 35.89 2.04 2.23
C ASN A 546 34.50 2.17 2.86
N ILE A 547 33.73 3.17 2.44
CA ILE A 547 32.39 3.48 2.96
C ILE A 547 31.32 2.94 1.99
N SER A 548 30.47 2.05 2.50
CA SER A 548 29.26 1.54 1.85
C SER A 548 28.02 2.11 2.52
N VAL A 549 27.07 2.62 1.76
CA VAL A 549 25.84 3.26 2.27
C VAL A 549 24.65 2.37 2.07
N VAL A 550 23.82 2.21 3.11
CA VAL A 550 22.48 1.65 3.05
C VAL A 550 21.48 2.76 3.35
N TRP A 551 20.70 3.12 2.34
CA TRP A 551 19.67 4.14 2.41
C TRP A 551 18.31 3.51 2.68
N PHE A 552 17.73 3.74 3.87
CA PHE A 552 16.42 3.22 4.26
C PHE A 552 15.28 4.16 3.86
N GLY A 553 15.24 4.53 2.58
CA GLY A 553 14.25 5.42 1.98
C GLY A 553 14.07 5.13 0.48
N THR A 554 13.25 5.95 -0.18
CA THR A 554 12.89 5.79 -1.59
C THR A 554 14.06 6.04 -2.54
N PRO A 555 13.99 5.53 -3.80
CA PRO A 555 15.02 5.73 -4.82
C PRO A 555 15.30 7.20 -5.18
N TYR A 556 14.35 8.08 -4.95
CA TYR A 556 14.49 9.52 -5.26
C TYR A 556 15.63 10.23 -4.51
N VAL A 557 16.23 9.57 -3.50
CA VAL A 557 17.48 10.04 -2.87
C VAL A 557 18.58 10.32 -3.89
N LEU A 558 18.62 9.58 -5.00
CA LEU A 558 19.65 9.74 -6.02
C LEU A 558 19.56 11.10 -6.74
N ASN A 559 18.41 11.76 -6.76
CA ASN A 559 18.26 13.13 -7.24
C ASN A 559 18.95 14.16 -6.33
N LYS A 560 19.12 13.83 -5.03
CA LYS A 560 19.70 14.70 -4.01
C LYS A 560 21.15 14.35 -3.70
N VAL A 561 21.58 13.12 -4.01
CA VAL A 561 22.93 12.60 -3.78
C VAL A 561 23.54 12.15 -5.11
N PRO A 562 23.77 13.07 -6.09
CA PRO A 562 24.29 12.72 -7.42
C PRO A 562 25.71 12.13 -7.37
N PHE A 563 26.40 12.30 -6.26
CA PHE A 563 27.75 11.76 -5.99
C PHE A 563 27.72 10.38 -5.28
N TYR A 564 26.60 9.65 -5.33
CA TYR A 564 26.47 8.33 -4.68
C TYR A 564 27.50 7.30 -5.18
N LYS A 565 28.05 7.50 -6.37
CA LYS A 565 29.16 6.69 -6.93
C LYS A 565 30.53 6.98 -6.28
N ASP A 566 30.64 8.00 -5.43
CA ASP A 566 31.84 8.23 -4.64
C ASP A 566 31.97 7.23 -3.49
N PHE A 567 30.86 6.61 -3.06
CA PHE A 567 30.86 5.51 -2.09
C PHE A 567 31.34 4.20 -2.72
N ALA A 568 31.80 3.28 -1.90
CA ALA A 568 32.17 1.93 -2.33
C ALA A 568 30.93 1.12 -2.78
N SER A 569 29.79 1.30 -2.10
CA SER A 569 28.50 0.81 -2.56
C SER A 569 27.36 1.70 -2.07
N PHE A 570 26.23 1.63 -2.76
CA PHE A 570 25.01 2.34 -2.39
C PHE A 570 23.80 1.42 -2.58
N ILE A 571 23.14 1.06 -1.47
CA ILE A 571 21.96 0.21 -1.45
C ILE A 571 20.74 1.06 -1.12
N ILE A 572 19.65 0.90 -1.87
CA ILE A 572 18.34 1.51 -1.60
C ILE A 572 17.43 0.45 -1.00
N ALA A 573 16.99 0.67 0.23
CA ALA A 573 16.18 -0.26 1.00
C ALA A 573 14.71 0.17 1.16
N HIS A 574 14.25 1.15 0.38
CA HIS A 574 12.88 1.68 0.27
C HIS A 574 12.27 2.26 1.55
N SER A 575 12.46 1.67 2.69
CA SER A 575 11.95 2.17 3.98
C SER A 575 12.74 1.61 5.15
N ASN A 576 12.67 2.31 6.28
CA ASN A 576 13.29 1.87 7.53
C ASN A 576 12.36 0.90 8.29
N ALA A 577 11.91 -0.17 7.61
CA ALA A 577 11.16 -1.26 8.22
C ALA A 577 12.11 -2.37 8.70
N ASP A 578 11.71 -3.14 9.71
CA ASP A 578 12.50 -4.23 10.29
C ASP A 578 12.91 -5.28 9.24
N PHE A 579 11.97 -5.70 8.37
CA PHE A 579 12.24 -6.65 7.29
C PHE A 579 13.25 -6.11 6.26
N ASN A 580 13.23 -4.80 5.96
CA ASN A 580 14.20 -4.19 5.06
C ASN A 580 15.60 -4.09 5.70
N ASN A 581 15.66 -3.87 7.01
CA ASN A 581 16.92 -3.88 7.75
C ASN A 581 17.55 -5.28 7.74
N ARG A 582 16.77 -6.33 7.99
CA ARG A 582 17.24 -7.72 7.87
C ARG A 582 17.68 -8.06 6.44
N ALA A 583 16.88 -7.71 5.44
CA ALA A 583 17.22 -7.94 4.02
C ALA A 583 18.49 -7.22 3.60
N ALA A 584 18.66 -5.95 4.00
CA ALA A 584 19.88 -5.19 3.72
C ALA A 584 21.13 -5.81 4.36
N ALA A 585 21.03 -6.27 5.60
CA ALA A 585 22.13 -6.97 6.27
C ALA A 585 22.52 -8.27 5.54
N ARG A 586 21.54 -9.06 5.10
CA ARG A 586 21.76 -10.27 4.29
C ARG A 586 22.44 -9.98 2.96
N ILE A 587 22.04 -8.90 2.27
CA ILE A 587 22.67 -8.45 1.03
C ILE A 587 24.10 -7.96 1.28
N VAL A 588 24.31 -7.16 2.31
CA VAL A 588 25.64 -6.65 2.69
C VAL A 588 26.60 -7.80 3.02
N TYR A 589 26.14 -8.78 3.78
CA TYR A 589 26.92 -9.97 4.08
C TYR A 589 27.14 -10.86 2.86
N GLY A 590 26.11 -11.01 2.01
CA GLY A 590 26.10 -11.85 0.81
C GLY A 590 25.37 -13.18 0.97
N GLU A 591 24.46 -13.27 1.93
CA GLU A 591 23.52 -14.40 2.01
C GLU A 591 22.52 -14.33 0.86
N VAL A 592 22.12 -13.11 0.47
CA VAL A 592 21.17 -12.83 -0.61
C VAL A 592 21.83 -11.94 -1.66
N GLU A 593 21.64 -12.26 -2.94
CA GLU A 593 22.06 -11.40 -4.05
C GLU A 593 21.00 -10.28 -4.26
N PRO A 594 21.41 -9.02 -4.40
CA PRO A 594 20.49 -7.94 -4.71
C PRO A 594 19.94 -8.08 -6.12
N CYS A 595 18.61 -8.20 -6.26
CA CYS A 595 17.94 -8.37 -7.56
C CYS A 595 16.82 -7.34 -7.82
N GLY A 596 16.57 -6.44 -6.87
CA GLY A 596 15.63 -5.35 -7.05
C GLY A 596 16.03 -4.39 -8.17
N VAL A 597 15.03 -3.88 -8.90
CA VAL A 597 15.22 -2.94 -10.01
C VAL A 597 14.61 -1.58 -9.69
N MET A 598 15.08 -0.53 -10.38
CA MET A 598 14.55 0.82 -10.22
C MET A 598 13.08 0.87 -10.66
N PRO A 599 12.13 1.22 -9.78
CA PRO A 599 10.72 1.37 -10.14
C PRO A 599 10.45 2.74 -10.78
N VAL A 600 11.32 3.70 -10.52
CA VAL A 600 11.28 5.09 -11.01
C VAL A 600 12.67 5.53 -11.44
N SER A 601 12.74 6.49 -12.34
CA SER A 601 14.01 7.15 -12.70
C SER A 601 14.44 8.10 -11.58
N ALA A 602 15.70 8.02 -11.18
CA ALA A 602 16.27 8.92 -10.18
C ALA A 602 17.79 9.04 -10.35
N GLY A 603 18.33 10.27 -10.30
CA GLY A 603 19.70 10.56 -10.64
C GLY A 603 20.02 10.14 -12.08
N ASP A 604 21.08 9.35 -12.26
CA ASP A 604 21.45 8.76 -13.56
C ASP A 604 20.91 7.32 -13.75
N GLN A 605 20.16 6.80 -12.77
CA GLN A 605 19.48 5.52 -12.87
C GLN A 605 18.12 5.69 -13.55
N LYS A 606 17.84 4.82 -14.54
CA LYS A 606 16.56 4.80 -15.23
C LYS A 606 15.63 3.74 -14.64
N ALA A 607 14.34 4.02 -14.64
CA ALA A 607 13.34 3.02 -14.32
C ALA A 607 13.51 1.77 -15.19
N TYR A 608 13.40 0.61 -14.56
CA TYR A 608 13.44 -0.66 -15.25
C TYR A 608 12.19 -0.82 -16.12
N LYS A 609 12.40 -1.11 -17.39
CA LYS A 609 11.35 -1.39 -18.37
C LYS A 609 11.55 -2.78 -18.94
N GLU A 610 10.46 -3.46 -19.16
CA GLU A 610 10.37 -4.72 -19.90
C GLU A 610 9.13 -4.68 -20.78
N ASP A 611 8.97 -5.62 -21.69
CA ASP A 611 7.70 -5.80 -22.40
C ASP A 611 6.68 -6.45 -21.47
N TYR A 612 5.69 -5.68 -21.04
CA TYR A 612 4.68 -6.14 -20.11
C TYR A 612 3.54 -6.93 -20.78
N ASN A 613 3.39 -6.84 -22.11
CA ASN A 613 2.37 -7.55 -22.90
C ASN A 613 0.96 -7.43 -22.28
N LEU A 614 0.48 -6.17 -22.09
CA LEU A 614 -0.85 -5.83 -21.53
C LEU A 614 -1.99 -6.24 -22.47
#